data_b5f1b8224f014d57d7775ea1563a1468
#
_entry.id   b5f1b8224f014d57d7775ea1563a1468
#
_cell.length_a   1.000
_cell.length_b   1.000
_cell.length_c   1.000
_cell.angle_alpha   90.00
_cell.angle_beta   90.00
_cell.angle_gamma   90.00
#
_symmetry.space_group_name_H-M   'P 1'
#
loop_
_entity.id
_entity.type
_entity.pdbx_description
1 polymer ?
#
loop_
_entity_poly.entity_id
_entity_poly.type
_entity_poly.pdbx_seq_one_letter_code
_entity_poly.pdbx_strand_id
1 'polypeptide(L)'
;MPSYGRQVLNSTGNPVMVLADLTDADFKPGGITIDWTTITAVSADTTLADGTVIPNGQKGIEFGTILCDIGIAEVQTLTVNGTPTGGTFTLKPTGTTTETVAIAYDASAATVQAAIRALGGNYAAANVTGSAGGPWTVTFERGLGDIVQLVIGTNSLTGGTSPTVAGATTTAGTGSGLFGPYDSAASDGRQTLARGHCFILNETVLQTGAAGITGVSSDHPAVFAGGLVWKARLKIGGVNPSYLGSGTQPSVSAFETAFPDVQYAI
;
A
#
# COMPACT_ATOMS: atom_id res chain seq x y z
N MET A 1 -14.83 33.99 -11.41
CA MET A 1 -15.96 33.03 -11.36
C MET A 1 -15.34 31.66 -11.15
N PRO A 2 -15.69 30.90 -10.10
CA PRO A 2 -15.21 29.55 -9.98
C PRO A 2 -15.73 28.74 -11.18
N SER A 3 -14.81 28.13 -11.91
CA SER A 3 -15.12 27.20 -12.99
C SER A 3 -15.68 25.93 -12.32
N TYR A 4 -16.99 25.80 -12.28
CA TYR A 4 -17.60 24.52 -11.90
C TYR A 4 -17.15 23.49 -12.94
N GLY A 5 -16.35 22.51 -12.49
CA GLY A 5 -15.90 21.42 -13.33
C GLY A 5 -17.09 20.81 -14.08
N ARG A 6 -16.92 20.60 -15.37
CA ARG A 6 -17.95 20.04 -16.22
C ARG A 6 -18.30 18.63 -15.72
N GLN A 7 -19.45 18.50 -15.08
CA GLN A 7 -19.94 17.19 -14.64
C GLN A 7 -20.14 16.31 -15.87
N VAL A 8 -19.40 15.21 -15.97
CA VAL A 8 -19.64 14.21 -17.00
C VAL A 8 -20.83 13.38 -16.55
N LEU A 9 -21.90 13.40 -17.33
CA LEU A 9 -23.11 12.62 -17.08
C LEU A 9 -23.16 11.45 -18.05
N ASN A 10 -23.66 10.30 -17.59
CA ASN A 10 -24.01 9.21 -18.49
C ASN A 10 -25.30 9.55 -19.28
N SER A 11 -25.72 8.65 -20.17
CA SER A 11 -26.93 8.83 -21.00
C SER A 11 -28.21 8.98 -20.19
N THR A 12 -28.22 8.63 -18.91
CA THR A 12 -29.36 8.78 -17.99
C THR A 12 -29.25 10.04 -17.10
N GLY A 13 -28.23 10.88 -17.33
CA GLY A 13 -28.02 12.10 -16.57
C GLY A 13 -27.33 11.91 -15.21
N ASN A 14 -26.85 10.70 -14.89
CA ASN A 14 -26.13 10.45 -13.66
C ASN A 14 -24.66 10.86 -13.80
N PRO A 15 -24.06 11.52 -12.81
CA PRO A 15 -22.62 11.79 -12.83
C PRO A 15 -21.83 10.49 -12.81
N VAL A 16 -20.81 10.39 -13.65
CA VAL A 16 -19.97 9.21 -13.83
C VAL A 16 -18.62 9.31 -13.12
N MET A 17 -18.38 10.39 -12.36
CA MET A 17 -17.13 10.67 -11.68
C MET A 17 -17.36 10.83 -10.17
N VAL A 18 -16.38 10.44 -9.37
CA VAL A 18 -16.37 10.61 -7.90
C VAL A 18 -16.04 12.04 -7.52
N LEU A 19 -15.08 12.64 -8.22
CA LEU A 19 -14.67 14.03 -7.96
C LEU A 19 -15.78 15.01 -8.32
N ALA A 20 -16.10 15.89 -7.38
CA ALA A 20 -17.02 17.01 -7.58
C ALA A 20 -16.31 18.21 -8.23
N ASP A 21 -15.01 18.35 -8.00
CA ASP A 21 -14.13 19.35 -8.62
C ASP A 21 -12.77 18.72 -8.95
N LEU A 22 -12.27 18.98 -10.14
CA LEU A 22 -10.96 18.51 -10.60
C LEU A 22 -9.84 19.48 -10.28
N THR A 23 -10.16 20.71 -9.86
CA THR A 23 -9.18 21.79 -9.68
C THR A 23 -8.22 21.49 -8.53
N ASP A 24 -8.73 20.91 -7.44
CA ASP A 24 -7.98 20.61 -6.22
C ASP A 24 -7.71 19.11 -6.04
N ALA A 25 -7.89 18.31 -7.10
CA ALA A 25 -7.71 16.87 -7.03
C ALA A 25 -6.22 16.49 -7.01
N ASP A 26 -5.81 15.72 -6.01
CA ASP A 26 -4.47 15.15 -5.90
C ASP A 26 -4.40 13.81 -6.66
N PHE A 27 -4.17 13.89 -7.96
CA PHE A 27 -4.02 12.72 -8.82
C PHE A 27 -2.65 12.07 -8.65
N LYS A 28 -2.64 10.73 -8.63
CA LYS A 28 -1.39 9.96 -8.73
C LYS A 28 -0.80 10.10 -10.15
N PRO A 29 0.39 10.71 -10.31
CA PRO A 29 1.03 10.79 -11.61
C PRO A 29 1.28 9.40 -12.22
N GLY A 30 0.91 9.21 -13.49
CA GLY A 30 1.06 7.93 -14.19
C GLY A 30 -0.01 6.89 -13.86
N GLY A 31 -0.99 7.21 -13.02
CA GLY A 31 -2.05 6.26 -12.65
C GLY A 31 -1.54 5.06 -11.84
N ILE A 32 -2.26 3.96 -11.92
CA ILE A 32 -1.93 2.67 -11.30
C ILE A 32 -2.15 1.54 -12.31
N THR A 33 -1.55 0.38 -12.07
CA THR A 33 -1.83 -0.85 -12.81
C THR A 33 -2.71 -1.76 -11.97
N ILE A 34 -3.84 -2.20 -12.52
CA ILE A 34 -4.78 -3.08 -11.81
C ILE A 34 -4.36 -4.53 -11.96
N ASP A 35 -4.33 -5.26 -10.84
CA ASP A 35 -4.26 -6.71 -10.86
C ASP A 35 -5.67 -7.30 -11.00
N TRP A 36 -6.03 -7.65 -12.21
CA TRP A 36 -7.31 -8.26 -12.50
C TRP A 36 -7.51 -9.66 -11.91
N THR A 37 -6.46 -10.30 -11.36
CA THR A 37 -6.60 -11.58 -10.66
C THR A 37 -7.33 -11.43 -9.33
N THR A 38 -7.30 -10.24 -8.73
CA THR A 38 -7.98 -9.92 -7.47
C THR A 38 -9.49 -9.69 -7.62
N ILE A 39 -9.99 -9.70 -8.85
CA ILE A 39 -11.38 -9.42 -9.19
C ILE A 39 -11.98 -10.66 -9.82
N THR A 40 -13.15 -11.08 -9.35
CA THR A 40 -13.88 -12.20 -9.93
C THR A 40 -14.76 -11.73 -11.07
N ALA A 41 -14.83 -12.48 -12.15
CA ALA A 41 -15.76 -12.21 -13.23
C ALA A 41 -17.21 -12.30 -12.72
N VAL A 42 -18.08 -11.38 -13.16
CA VAL A 42 -19.48 -11.43 -12.75
C VAL A 42 -20.18 -12.63 -13.38
N SER A 43 -21.11 -13.24 -12.64
CA SER A 43 -21.85 -14.43 -13.09
C SER A 43 -23.15 -14.09 -13.86
N ALA A 44 -23.46 -12.82 -14.00
CA ALA A 44 -24.57 -12.27 -14.78
C ALA A 44 -24.25 -10.82 -15.15
N ASP A 45 -24.94 -10.27 -16.15
CA ASP A 45 -24.82 -8.86 -16.49
C ASP A 45 -25.09 -8.01 -15.24
N THR A 46 -24.12 -7.18 -14.86
CA THR A 46 -24.15 -6.38 -13.63
C THR A 46 -24.13 -4.90 -14.00
N THR A 47 -25.25 -4.20 -13.74
CA THR A 47 -25.35 -2.76 -13.96
C THR A 47 -24.81 -2.01 -12.75
N LEU A 48 -23.84 -1.14 -12.97
CA LEU A 48 -23.21 -0.29 -11.97
C LEU A 48 -24.00 1.02 -11.78
N ALA A 49 -23.65 1.80 -10.75
CA ALA A 49 -24.38 3.02 -10.41
C ALA A 49 -24.28 4.13 -11.48
N ASP A 50 -23.26 4.10 -12.33
CA ASP A 50 -23.11 5.01 -13.47
C ASP A 50 -23.86 4.53 -14.74
N GLY A 51 -24.54 3.39 -14.67
CA GLY A 51 -25.22 2.77 -15.78
C GLY A 51 -24.33 1.89 -16.67
N THR A 52 -23.02 1.82 -16.38
CA THR A 52 -22.11 0.88 -17.05
C THR A 52 -22.54 -0.56 -16.73
N VAL A 53 -22.54 -1.42 -17.72
CA VAL A 53 -22.84 -2.84 -17.53
C VAL A 53 -21.55 -3.63 -17.62
N ILE A 54 -21.26 -4.42 -16.59
CA ILE A 54 -20.23 -5.47 -16.66
C ILE A 54 -20.93 -6.71 -17.24
N PRO A 55 -20.59 -7.14 -18.47
CA PRO A 55 -21.22 -8.31 -19.04
C PRO A 55 -20.90 -9.59 -18.28
N ASN A 56 -21.79 -10.56 -18.33
CA ASN A 56 -21.57 -11.90 -17.77
C ASN A 56 -20.21 -12.49 -18.21
N GLY A 57 -19.45 -13.01 -17.27
CA GLY A 57 -18.11 -13.56 -17.48
C GLY A 57 -17.00 -12.51 -17.57
N GLN A 58 -17.30 -11.24 -17.44
CA GLN A 58 -16.32 -10.14 -17.51
C GLN A 58 -16.00 -9.57 -16.12
N LYS A 59 -14.94 -8.76 -16.06
CA LYS A 59 -14.48 -8.09 -14.84
C LYS A 59 -14.58 -6.59 -14.98
N GLY A 60 -14.91 -5.91 -13.89
CA GLY A 60 -14.96 -4.46 -13.84
C GLY A 60 -14.85 -3.94 -12.42
N ILE A 61 -14.51 -2.67 -12.28
CA ILE A 61 -14.43 -1.96 -11.01
C ILE A 61 -15.22 -0.66 -11.15
N GLU A 62 -16.15 -0.45 -10.25
CA GLU A 62 -16.97 0.75 -10.21
C GLU A 62 -16.16 1.93 -9.66
N PHE A 63 -16.44 3.14 -10.16
CA PHE A 63 -15.91 4.38 -9.61
C PHE A 63 -16.12 4.47 -8.08
N GLY A 64 -15.27 5.22 -7.39
CA GLY A 64 -15.32 5.38 -5.93
C GLY A 64 -14.80 4.18 -5.15
N THR A 65 -14.43 3.09 -5.82
CA THR A 65 -13.75 1.96 -5.19
C THR A 65 -12.35 2.41 -4.73
N ILE A 66 -11.99 2.02 -3.52
CA ILE A 66 -10.64 2.22 -3.00
C ILE A 66 -9.76 1.10 -3.54
N LEU A 67 -8.69 1.47 -4.22
CA LEU A 67 -7.69 0.54 -4.76
C LEU A 67 -6.42 0.65 -3.93
N CYS A 68 -5.96 -0.47 -3.38
CA CYS A 68 -4.76 -0.53 -2.56
C CYS A 68 -3.66 -1.36 -3.26
N ASP A 69 -2.40 -1.00 -3.04
CA ASP A 69 -1.28 -1.76 -3.58
C ASP A 69 -1.26 -3.19 -3.03
N ILE A 70 -0.80 -4.11 -3.87
CA ILE A 70 -0.63 -5.51 -3.51
C ILE A 70 0.81 -5.69 -3.07
N GLY A 71 0.99 -5.87 -1.77
CA GLY A 71 2.31 -6.03 -1.20
C GLY A 71 2.26 -6.19 0.31
N ILE A 72 3.16 -6.99 0.84
CA ILE A 72 3.38 -7.18 2.27
C ILE A 72 4.69 -6.52 2.63
N ALA A 73 4.69 -5.73 3.70
CA ALA A 73 5.92 -5.15 4.23
C ALA A 73 6.85 -6.26 4.73
N GLU A 74 8.11 -6.21 4.34
CA GLU A 74 9.09 -7.10 4.92
C GLU A 74 9.36 -6.73 6.37
N VAL A 75 9.52 -7.77 7.20
CA VAL A 75 9.89 -7.63 8.60
C VAL A 75 11.13 -8.49 8.86
N GLN A 76 12.18 -7.85 9.39
CA GLN A 76 13.38 -8.53 9.84
C GLN A 76 13.56 -8.33 11.35
N THR A 77 14.09 -9.33 12.02
CA THR A 77 14.43 -9.25 13.45
C THR A 77 15.95 -9.26 13.60
N LEU A 78 16.47 -8.35 14.41
CA LEU A 78 17.88 -8.27 14.78
C LEU A 78 18.01 -8.66 16.25
N THR A 79 18.75 -9.72 16.53
CA THR A 79 18.91 -10.25 17.89
C THR A 79 20.38 -10.17 18.32
N VAL A 80 20.63 -9.54 19.45
CA VAL A 80 21.95 -9.54 20.07
C VAL A 80 22.12 -10.81 20.88
N ASN A 81 23.13 -11.58 20.55
CA ASN A 81 23.43 -12.86 21.19
C ASN A 81 24.71 -12.75 22.03
N GLY A 82 24.88 -13.71 22.96
CA GLY A 82 26.12 -13.86 23.75
C GLY A 82 26.26 -12.88 24.89
N THR A 83 25.21 -12.11 25.24
CA THR A 83 25.18 -11.17 26.39
C THR A 83 26.38 -10.22 26.45
N PRO A 84 26.64 -9.39 25.41
CA PRO A 84 27.74 -8.42 25.47
C PRO A 84 27.56 -7.43 26.60
N THR A 85 28.65 -6.97 27.16
CA THR A 85 28.67 -5.91 28.19
C THR A 85 29.27 -4.61 27.67
N GLY A 86 29.70 -4.56 26.42
CA GLY A 86 30.27 -3.39 25.78
C GLY A 86 30.54 -3.59 24.29
N GLY A 87 31.15 -2.59 23.68
CA GLY A 87 31.53 -2.62 22.28
C GLY A 87 30.44 -2.16 21.32
N THR A 88 30.74 -2.32 20.05
CA THR A 88 29.86 -1.89 18.95
C THR A 88 29.80 -2.94 17.85
N PHE A 89 28.83 -2.80 16.97
CA PHE A 89 28.70 -3.59 15.74
C PHE A 89 28.21 -2.69 14.60
N THR A 90 28.37 -3.15 13.37
CA THR A 90 27.73 -2.57 12.20
C THR A 90 26.76 -3.55 11.56
N LEU A 91 25.83 -3.06 10.78
CA LEU A 91 24.92 -3.85 9.97
C LEU A 91 25.18 -3.56 8.49
N LYS A 92 24.94 -4.56 7.65
CA LYS A 92 24.99 -4.42 6.20
C LYS A 92 23.95 -5.33 5.52
N PRO A 93 23.48 -4.99 4.33
CA PRO A 93 22.75 -5.92 3.49
C PRO A 93 23.66 -7.11 3.10
N THR A 94 23.10 -8.32 3.13
CA THR A 94 23.83 -9.52 2.70
C THR A 94 24.40 -9.33 1.28
N GLY A 95 25.65 -9.74 1.09
CA GLY A 95 26.32 -9.63 -0.21
C GLY A 95 26.86 -8.24 -0.56
N THR A 96 26.74 -7.25 0.33
CA THR A 96 27.29 -5.89 0.12
C THR A 96 28.47 -5.59 1.04
N THR A 97 29.20 -4.52 0.72
CA THR A 97 30.29 -3.99 1.56
C THR A 97 29.91 -2.71 2.28
N THR A 98 28.73 -2.12 1.95
CA THR A 98 28.25 -0.90 2.59
C THR A 98 27.69 -1.24 3.97
N GLU A 99 28.30 -0.66 5.00
CA GLU A 99 27.92 -0.88 6.40
C GLU A 99 27.31 0.38 7.00
N THR A 100 26.49 0.19 8.04
CA THR A 100 26.01 1.29 8.88
C THR A 100 27.17 1.94 9.62
N VAL A 101 26.93 3.09 10.25
CA VAL A 101 27.78 3.58 11.34
C VAL A 101 27.80 2.57 12.48
N ALA A 102 28.82 2.64 13.35
CA ALA A 102 28.93 1.77 14.52
C ALA A 102 27.73 1.98 15.47
N ILE A 103 27.12 0.89 15.89
CA ILE A 103 25.95 0.82 16.78
C ILE A 103 26.43 0.21 18.11
N ALA A 104 26.12 0.86 19.22
CA ALA A 104 26.45 0.35 20.55
C ALA A 104 25.64 -0.93 20.88
N TYR A 105 26.20 -1.83 21.68
CA TYR A 105 25.57 -3.09 22.09
C TYR A 105 24.20 -2.89 22.76
N ASP A 106 23.98 -1.77 23.45
CA ASP A 106 22.79 -1.37 24.19
C ASP A 106 21.99 -0.26 23.49
N ALA A 107 22.20 -0.06 22.19
CA ALA A 107 21.57 1.00 21.43
C ALA A 107 20.04 0.96 21.52
N SER A 108 19.42 2.13 21.53
CA SER A 108 17.96 2.25 21.41
C SER A 108 17.47 1.90 20.00
N ALA A 109 16.22 1.50 19.86
CA ALA A 109 15.59 1.28 18.55
C ALA A 109 15.72 2.50 17.63
N ALA A 110 15.61 3.73 18.14
CA ALA A 110 15.78 4.95 17.37
C ALA A 110 17.20 5.11 16.82
N THR A 111 18.23 4.74 17.60
CA THR A 111 19.64 4.77 17.15
C THR A 111 19.87 3.75 16.03
N VAL A 112 19.35 2.53 16.20
CA VAL A 112 19.42 1.47 15.18
C VAL A 112 18.69 1.90 13.90
N GLN A 113 17.51 2.50 14.03
CA GLN A 113 16.75 3.03 12.91
C GLN A 113 17.52 4.08 12.12
N ALA A 114 18.13 5.05 12.81
CA ALA A 114 18.91 6.08 12.16
C ALA A 114 20.10 5.49 11.38
N ALA A 115 20.78 4.50 11.96
CA ALA A 115 21.89 3.80 11.32
C ALA A 115 21.44 3.03 10.07
N ILE A 116 20.32 2.28 10.14
CA ILE A 116 19.76 1.53 9.00
C ILE A 116 19.30 2.48 7.90
N ARG A 117 18.60 3.56 8.23
CA ARG A 117 18.12 4.56 7.25
C ARG A 117 19.27 5.23 6.50
N ALA A 118 20.41 5.40 7.13
CA ALA A 118 21.60 5.97 6.51
C ALA A 118 22.20 5.11 5.38
N LEU A 119 21.85 3.81 5.29
CA LEU A 119 22.20 2.97 4.14
C LEU A 119 21.54 3.45 2.84
N GLY A 120 20.43 4.19 2.93
CA GLY A 120 19.70 4.71 1.78
C GLY A 120 18.90 3.64 1.02
N GLY A 121 18.42 3.98 -0.19
CA GLY A 121 17.64 3.07 -1.02
C GLY A 121 16.43 2.49 -0.27
N ASN A 122 16.21 1.19 -0.36
CA ASN A 122 15.07 0.49 0.28
C ASN A 122 15.11 0.54 1.82
N TYR A 123 16.24 0.92 2.42
CA TYR A 123 16.41 1.03 3.87
C TYR A 123 16.04 2.42 4.41
N ALA A 124 15.92 3.44 3.54
CA ALA A 124 15.74 4.84 3.94
C ALA A 124 14.45 5.11 4.74
N ALA A 125 13.39 4.33 4.54
CA ALA A 125 12.11 4.45 5.23
C ALA A 125 11.91 3.37 6.31
N ALA A 126 12.91 2.53 6.61
CA ALA A 126 12.80 1.46 7.60
C ALA A 126 12.34 2.00 8.96
N ASN A 127 11.40 1.30 9.60
CA ASN A 127 10.94 1.59 10.96
C ASN A 127 11.47 0.51 11.91
N VAL A 128 12.06 0.93 13.03
CA VAL A 128 12.63 0.00 14.01
C VAL A 128 11.96 0.17 15.36
N THR A 129 11.51 -0.95 15.92
CA THR A 129 10.93 -1.03 17.26
C THR A 129 11.70 -2.06 18.09
N GLY A 130 11.54 -2.01 19.39
CA GLY A 130 12.21 -2.90 20.33
C GLY A 130 12.84 -2.16 21.50
N SER A 131 13.42 -2.93 22.43
CA SER A 131 14.11 -2.39 23.61
C SER A 131 15.55 -2.01 23.32
N ALA A 132 16.15 -1.20 24.16
CA ALA A 132 17.59 -0.96 24.15
C ALA A 132 18.36 -2.30 24.31
N GLY A 133 19.37 -2.53 23.48
CA GLY A 133 20.08 -3.81 23.43
C GLY A 133 19.34 -4.94 22.69
N GLY A 134 18.19 -4.65 22.09
CA GLY A 134 17.42 -5.60 21.27
C GLY A 134 16.58 -6.60 22.10
N PRO A 135 15.90 -7.56 21.45
CA PRO A 135 15.83 -7.68 20.01
C PRO A 135 15.10 -6.48 19.37
N TRP A 136 15.48 -6.15 18.14
CA TRP A 136 14.82 -5.11 17.36
C TRP A 136 14.03 -5.71 16.20
N THR A 137 12.84 -5.19 15.95
CA THR A 137 12.04 -5.49 14.77
C THR A 137 12.19 -4.36 13.78
N VAL A 138 12.68 -4.67 12.59
CA VAL A 138 12.83 -3.74 11.46
C VAL A 138 11.71 -4.01 10.47
N THR A 139 10.80 -3.05 10.28
CA THR A 139 9.72 -3.12 9.31
C THR A 139 10.06 -2.18 8.15
N PHE A 140 10.03 -2.71 6.94
CA PHE A 140 10.28 -1.95 5.73
C PHE A 140 8.97 -1.39 5.15
N GLU A 141 9.11 -0.46 4.21
CA GLU A 141 7.96 0.10 3.52
C GLU A 141 7.29 -0.97 2.65
N ARG A 142 5.96 -0.96 2.63
CA ARG A 142 5.16 -1.89 1.82
C ARG A 142 5.39 -1.59 0.33
N GLY A 143 5.33 -2.61 -0.50
CA GLY A 143 5.48 -2.49 -1.95
C GLY A 143 6.93 -2.51 -2.44
N LEU A 144 7.93 -2.55 -1.55
CA LEU A 144 9.34 -2.68 -1.93
C LEU A 144 9.74 -4.11 -2.35
N GLY A 145 8.87 -5.09 -2.08
CA GLY A 145 9.18 -6.50 -2.31
C GLY A 145 10.10 -7.09 -1.25
N ASP A 146 10.78 -8.16 -1.62
CA ASP A 146 11.77 -8.86 -0.78
C ASP A 146 13.02 -8.01 -0.60
N ILE A 147 13.27 -7.58 0.62
CA ILE A 147 14.43 -6.73 0.98
C ILE A 147 15.59 -7.61 1.44
N VAL A 148 16.73 -7.39 0.85
CA VAL A 148 17.95 -8.12 1.23
C VAL A 148 18.19 -8.05 2.73
N GLN A 149 18.34 -9.22 3.36
CA GLN A 149 18.45 -9.37 4.80
C GLN A 149 19.66 -8.61 5.35
N LEU A 150 19.43 -7.89 6.45
CA LEU A 150 20.48 -7.26 7.24
C LEU A 150 21.24 -8.32 8.04
N VAL A 151 22.55 -8.27 7.96
CA VAL A 151 23.47 -9.12 8.71
C VAL A 151 24.53 -8.26 9.41
N ILE A 152 25.22 -8.84 10.37
CA ILE A 152 26.37 -8.16 10.99
C ILE A 152 27.46 -7.91 9.96
N GLY A 153 27.99 -6.70 9.94
CA GLY A 153 29.17 -6.32 9.19
C GLY A 153 30.42 -6.48 10.05
N THR A 154 30.90 -5.38 10.63
CA THR A 154 32.01 -5.41 11.60
C THR A 154 31.49 -5.73 12.99
N ASN A 155 32.08 -6.71 13.66
CA ASN A 155 31.76 -7.10 15.03
C ASN A 155 32.89 -6.70 15.98
N SER A 156 32.65 -5.69 16.81
CA SER A 156 33.52 -5.22 17.88
C SER A 156 32.85 -5.29 19.25
N LEU A 157 31.90 -6.21 19.40
CA LEU A 157 31.21 -6.47 20.69
C LEU A 157 32.21 -7.10 21.68
N THR A 158 32.07 -6.75 22.95
CA THR A 158 32.94 -7.22 24.03
C THR A 158 32.15 -7.74 25.21
N GLY A 159 32.77 -8.61 26.01
CA GLY A 159 32.15 -9.29 27.14
C GLY A 159 31.24 -10.45 26.70
N GLY A 160 30.68 -11.15 27.67
CA GLY A 160 29.80 -12.29 27.42
C GLY A 160 30.48 -13.48 26.73
N THR A 161 29.71 -14.33 26.07
CA THR A 161 30.16 -15.53 25.36
C THR A 161 29.92 -15.41 23.86
N SER A 162 30.99 -15.21 23.08
CA SER A 162 30.92 -15.07 21.62
C SER A 162 29.82 -14.09 21.14
N PRO A 163 29.87 -12.83 21.59
CA PRO A 163 28.80 -11.88 21.29
C PRO A 163 28.71 -11.60 19.79
N THR A 164 27.49 -11.56 19.26
CA THR A 164 27.24 -11.26 17.86
C THR A 164 25.79 -10.71 17.69
N VAL A 165 25.45 -10.24 16.48
CA VAL A 165 24.07 -9.87 16.09
C VAL A 165 23.64 -10.77 14.95
N ALA A 166 22.51 -11.42 15.12
CA ALA A 166 21.87 -12.22 14.08
C ALA A 166 20.66 -11.48 13.49
N GLY A 167 20.59 -11.41 12.16
CA GLY A 167 19.42 -10.97 11.44
C GLY A 167 18.61 -12.17 10.94
N ALA A 168 17.29 -12.05 10.97
CA ALA A 168 16.39 -13.05 10.40
C ALA A 168 15.18 -12.35 9.76
N THR A 169 14.80 -12.74 8.55
CA THR A 169 13.54 -12.34 7.94
C THR A 169 12.41 -13.12 8.61
N THR A 170 11.49 -12.42 9.27
CA THR A 170 10.33 -13.01 9.95
C THR A 170 9.07 -12.92 9.08
N THR A 171 9.02 -11.95 8.18
CA THR A 171 7.99 -11.84 7.15
C THR A 171 8.68 -11.42 5.86
N ALA A 172 8.60 -12.26 4.83
CA ALA A 172 9.14 -11.91 3.52
C ALA A 172 8.26 -10.82 2.88
N GLY A 173 8.91 -9.78 2.38
CA GLY A 173 8.25 -8.71 1.66
C GLY A 173 7.75 -9.17 0.30
N THR A 174 6.57 -8.72 -0.08
CA THR A 174 6.06 -8.91 -1.43
C THR A 174 5.66 -7.56 -1.99
N GLY A 175 5.80 -7.37 -3.29
CA GLY A 175 5.37 -6.16 -3.98
C GLY A 175 5.37 -6.41 -5.47
N SER A 176 4.27 -6.05 -6.12
CA SER A 176 4.10 -6.24 -7.56
C SER A 176 4.04 -4.91 -8.32
N GLY A 177 3.88 -3.79 -7.63
CA GLY A 177 3.52 -2.50 -8.23
C GLY A 177 2.09 -2.50 -8.77
N LEU A 178 1.31 -3.54 -8.47
CA LEU A 178 -0.07 -3.72 -8.88
C LEU A 178 -1.02 -3.29 -7.76
N PHE A 179 -2.24 -2.96 -8.13
CA PHE A 179 -3.30 -2.51 -7.23
C PHE A 179 -4.55 -3.36 -7.42
N GLY A 180 -5.26 -3.58 -6.34
CA GLY A 180 -6.57 -4.25 -6.35
C GLY A 180 -7.57 -3.56 -5.43
N PRO A 181 -8.86 -3.88 -5.53
CA PRO A 181 -9.86 -3.35 -4.63
C PRO A 181 -9.52 -3.64 -3.17
N TYR A 182 -9.70 -2.63 -2.31
CA TYR A 182 -9.61 -2.86 -0.86
C TYR A 182 -10.56 -3.99 -0.46
N ASP A 183 -10.05 -4.93 0.30
CA ASP A 183 -10.82 -6.05 0.84
C ASP A 183 -10.32 -6.38 2.24
N SER A 184 -11.15 -6.19 3.26
CA SER A 184 -10.79 -6.46 4.65
C SER A 184 -10.45 -7.93 4.91
N ALA A 185 -10.87 -8.84 4.04
CA ALA A 185 -10.58 -10.27 4.12
C ALA A 185 -9.33 -10.69 3.32
N ALA A 186 -8.70 -9.78 2.59
CA ALA A 186 -7.47 -10.05 1.88
C ALA A 186 -6.30 -10.30 2.85
N SER A 187 -5.25 -10.93 2.35
CA SER A 187 -4.00 -11.17 3.09
C SER A 187 -2.74 -10.74 2.32
N ASP A 188 -2.93 -10.03 1.22
CA ASP A 188 -1.88 -9.62 0.28
C ASP A 188 -1.49 -8.13 0.38
N GLY A 189 -1.94 -7.43 1.42
CA GLY A 189 -1.71 -6.00 1.65
C GLY A 189 -2.95 -5.13 1.41
N ARG A 190 -3.88 -5.52 0.54
CA ARG A 190 -5.09 -4.75 0.22
C ARG A 190 -6.05 -4.54 1.39
N GLN A 191 -5.95 -5.33 2.45
CA GLN A 191 -6.73 -5.18 3.69
C GLN A 191 -6.26 -4.01 4.55
N THR A 192 -5.11 -3.40 4.24
CA THR A 192 -4.53 -2.31 5.04
C THR A 192 -4.66 -0.99 4.30
N LEU A 193 -5.51 -0.13 4.82
CA LEU A 193 -5.69 1.22 4.31
C LEU A 193 -4.53 2.11 4.79
N ALA A 194 -3.74 2.64 3.86
CA ALA A 194 -2.59 3.47 4.19
C ALA A 194 -2.41 4.58 3.16
N ARG A 195 -2.06 5.78 3.63
CA ARG A 195 -1.74 6.93 2.77
C ARG A 195 -0.56 6.59 1.85
N GLY A 196 -0.68 6.96 0.58
CA GLY A 196 0.33 6.67 -0.46
C GLY A 196 0.31 5.25 -1.02
N HIS A 197 -0.41 4.33 -0.37
CA HIS A 197 -0.58 2.95 -0.79
C HIS A 197 -1.98 2.64 -1.31
N CYS A 198 -2.95 3.49 -1.03
CA CYS A 198 -4.32 3.35 -1.49
C CYS A 198 -4.78 4.64 -2.16
N PHE A 199 -5.64 4.50 -3.16
CA PHE A 199 -6.16 5.59 -3.99
C PHE A 199 -7.64 5.38 -4.29
N ILE A 200 -8.34 6.44 -4.63
CA ILE A 200 -9.75 6.43 -4.99
C ILE A 200 -9.86 6.36 -6.52
N LEU A 201 -10.60 5.39 -7.02
CA LEU A 201 -10.86 5.25 -8.45
C LEU A 201 -11.86 6.32 -8.92
N ASN A 202 -11.45 7.18 -9.86
CA ASN A 202 -12.29 8.29 -10.31
C ASN A 202 -13.39 7.89 -11.29
N GLU A 203 -13.16 6.86 -12.09
CA GLU A 203 -14.08 6.39 -13.14
C GLU A 203 -14.22 4.87 -13.12
N THR A 204 -15.32 4.35 -13.65
CA THR A 204 -15.53 2.92 -13.82
C THR A 204 -14.58 2.36 -14.88
N VAL A 205 -13.95 1.23 -14.59
CA VAL A 205 -13.06 0.52 -15.51
C VAL A 205 -13.52 -0.90 -15.73
N LEU A 206 -13.40 -1.35 -17.00
CA LEU A 206 -13.66 -2.74 -17.40
C LEU A 206 -12.34 -3.36 -17.89
N GLN A 207 -12.13 -4.64 -17.65
CA GLN A 207 -10.92 -5.33 -18.10
C GLN A 207 -10.80 -5.29 -19.62
N THR A 208 -9.66 -4.81 -20.14
CA THR A 208 -9.36 -4.83 -21.60
C THR A 208 -9.11 -6.24 -22.09
N GLY A 209 -9.50 -6.51 -23.35
CA GLY A 209 -9.24 -7.78 -24.01
C GLY A 209 -10.22 -8.91 -23.70
N ALA A 210 -11.26 -8.62 -22.91
CA ALA A 210 -12.35 -9.57 -22.73
C ALA A 210 -13.28 -9.56 -23.94
N ALA A 211 -13.67 -10.73 -24.45
CA ALA A 211 -14.53 -10.84 -25.61
C ALA A 211 -15.87 -10.13 -25.39
N GLY A 212 -16.21 -9.19 -26.26
CA GLY A 212 -17.49 -8.46 -26.24
C GLY A 212 -17.47 -7.08 -25.59
N ILE A 213 -16.35 -6.62 -25.02
CA ILE A 213 -16.22 -5.25 -24.51
C ILE A 213 -15.67 -4.35 -25.62
N THR A 214 -16.54 -3.53 -26.20
CA THR A 214 -16.20 -2.41 -27.06
C THR A 214 -16.32 -1.12 -26.25
N GLY A 215 -15.28 -0.77 -25.51
CA GLY A 215 -15.29 0.44 -24.71
C GLY A 215 -14.00 0.62 -23.93
N VAL A 216 -13.73 1.85 -23.58
CA VAL A 216 -12.49 2.27 -22.95
C VAL A 216 -12.28 1.53 -21.63
N SER A 217 -11.41 0.54 -21.65
CA SER A 217 -10.84 -0.01 -20.45
C SER A 217 -9.39 0.44 -20.37
N SER A 218 -9.01 1.02 -19.28
CA SER A 218 -7.63 1.39 -19.01
C SER A 218 -7.08 0.47 -17.93
N ASP A 219 -6.01 -0.24 -18.22
CA ASP A 219 -5.26 -0.95 -17.19
C ASP A 219 -4.51 0.03 -16.26
N HIS A 220 -4.54 1.32 -16.62
CA HIS A 220 -3.93 2.43 -15.89
C HIS A 220 -4.93 3.56 -15.64
N PRO A 221 -5.97 3.32 -14.83
CA PRO A 221 -7.00 4.32 -14.57
C PRO A 221 -6.46 5.52 -13.80
N ALA A 222 -7.14 6.65 -13.96
CA ALA A 222 -6.91 7.82 -13.13
C ALA A 222 -7.40 7.56 -11.70
N VAL A 223 -6.50 7.74 -10.74
CA VAL A 223 -6.79 7.61 -9.31
C VAL A 223 -6.27 8.82 -8.55
N PHE A 224 -6.88 9.13 -7.41
CA PHE A 224 -6.55 10.30 -6.61
C PHE A 224 -6.52 9.97 -5.11
N ALA A 225 -5.87 10.82 -4.32
CA ALA A 225 -5.73 10.70 -2.87
C ALA A 225 -6.38 11.84 -2.09
N GLY A 226 -6.74 12.94 -2.73
CA GLY A 226 -7.37 14.12 -2.12
C GLY A 226 -8.23 14.89 -3.11
N GLY A 227 -9.03 15.82 -2.61
CA GLY A 227 -9.89 16.69 -3.39
C GLY A 227 -11.35 16.69 -2.93
N LEU A 228 -12.19 17.47 -3.59
CA LEU A 228 -13.62 17.55 -3.30
C LEU A 228 -14.38 16.41 -3.98
N VAL A 229 -15.03 15.55 -3.19
CA VAL A 229 -15.70 14.34 -3.69
C VAL A 229 -17.18 14.30 -3.34
N TRP A 230 -17.97 13.60 -4.14
CA TRP A 230 -19.33 13.24 -3.79
C TRP A 230 -19.33 12.07 -2.83
N LYS A 231 -19.61 12.31 -1.53
CA LYS A 231 -19.56 11.26 -0.49
C LYS A 231 -20.41 10.03 -0.86
N ALA A 232 -21.56 10.23 -1.43
CA ALA A 232 -22.48 9.15 -1.85
C ALA A 232 -21.92 8.23 -2.94
N ARG A 233 -20.79 8.62 -3.56
CA ARG A 233 -20.14 7.85 -4.63
C ARG A 233 -18.94 7.06 -4.15
N LEU A 234 -18.45 7.32 -2.95
CA LEU A 234 -17.37 6.54 -2.34
C LEU A 234 -17.89 5.17 -1.91
N LYS A 235 -17.11 4.14 -2.16
CA LYS A 235 -17.39 2.78 -1.70
C LYS A 235 -16.75 2.57 -0.31
N ILE A 236 -17.43 3.10 0.71
CA ILE A 236 -16.99 3.05 2.11
C ILE A 236 -18.16 2.63 3.01
N GLY A 237 -17.87 1.97 4.14
CA GLY A 237 -18.85 1.61 5.16
C GLY A 237 -19.80 0.47 4.80
N GLY A 238 -19.54 -0.27 3.73
CA GLY A 238 -20.38 -1.34 3.23
C GLY A 238 -19.69 -2.69 3.11
N VAL A 239 -20.41 -3.65 2.53
CA VAL A 239 -19.89 -4.95 2.12
C VAL A 239 -19.39 -4.84 0.68
N ASN A 240 -18.28 -5.48 0.35
CA ASN A 240 -17.84 -5.57 -1.04
C ASN A 240 -18.86 -6.34 -1.87
N PRO A 241 -19.15 -5.89 -3.10
CA PRO A 241 -19.76 -6.77 -4.08
C PRO A 241 -18.91 -8.05 -4.21
N SER A 242 -19.52 -9.21 -4.35
CA SER A 242 -18.84 -10.51 -4.34
C SER A 242 -17.71 -10.63 -5.39
N TYR A 243 -17.79 -9.87 -6.47
CA TYR A 243 -16.76 -9.85 -7.51
C TYR A 243 -15.53 -9.00 -7.14
N LEU A 244 -15.61 -8.13 -6.11
CA LEU A 244 -14.49 -7.32 -5.61
C LEU A 244 -13.81 -7.91 -4.35
N GLY A 245 -14.32 -9.01 -3.82
CA GLY A 245 -13.78 -9.66 -2.63
C GLY A 245 -14.86 -10.12 -1.65
N SER A 246 -14.46 -10.88 -0.64
CA SER A 246 -15.39 -11.46 0.35
C SER A 246 -15.52 -10.64 1.65
N GLY A 247 -14.70 -9.61 1.80
CA GLY A 247 -14.69 -8.76 2.99
C GLY A 247 -15.59 -7.54 2.88
N THR A 248 -15.24 -6.52 3.65
CA THR A 248 -15.95 -5.23 3.68
C THR A 248 -15.13 -4.13 3.02
N GLN A 249 -15.82 -3.08 2.60
CA GLN A 249 -15.24 -1.80 2.23
C GLN A 249 -14.59 -1.14 3.48
N PRO A 250 -13.69 -0.15 3.30
CA PRO A 250 -13.15 0.57 4.45
C PRO A 250 -14.26 1.19 5.29
N SER A 251 -14.12 1.20 6.61
CA SER A 251 -15.02 1.99 7.47
C SER A 251 -14.84 3.48 7.18
N VAL A 252 -15.87 4.28 7.44
CA VAL A 252 -15.82 5.73 7.23
C VAL A 252 -14.66 6.36 8.01
N SER A 253 -14.46 5.98 9.28
CA SER A 253 -13.39 6.53 10.11
C SER A 253 -12.00 6.11 9.64
N ALA A 254 -11.82 4.87 9.18
CA ALA A 254 -10.55 4.42 8.61
C ALA A 254 -10.23 5.16 7.31
N PHE A 255 -11.25 5.38 6.47
CA PHE A 255 -11.11 6.16 5.24
C PHE A 255 -10.68 7.61 5.54
N GLU A 256 -11.38 8.31 6.43
CA GLU A 256 -11.07 9.70 6.80
C GLU A 256 -9.66 9.84 7.40
N THR A 257 -9.18 8.82 8.11
CA THR A 257 -7.81 8.79 8.64
C THR A 257 -6.77 8.62 7.52
N ALA A 258 -7.03 7.76 6.54
CA ALA A 258 -6.09 7.47 5.45
C ALA A 258 -6.10 8.55 4.36
N PHE A 259 -7.22 9.25 4.18
CA PHE A 259 -7.42 10.29 3.17
C PHE A 259 -7.81 11.64 3.80
N PRO A 260 -6.93 12.26 4.61
CA PRO A 260 -7.26 13.49 5.34
C PRO A 260 -7.50 14.70 4.43
N ASP A 261 -7.01 14.65 3.20
CA ASP A 261 -7.15 15.72 2.20
C ASP A 261 -8.42 15.59 1.34
N VAL A 262 -9.27 14.59 1.63
CA VAL A 262 -10.56 14.44 0.97
C VAL A 262 -11.61 15.30 1.68
N GLN A 263 -12.30 16.14 0.90
CA GLN A 263 -13.43 16.95 1.33
C GLN A 263 -14.72 16.43 0.68
N TYR A 264 -15.85 16.62 1.35
CA TYR A 264 -17.12 16.17 0.83
C TYR A 264 -17.92 17.31 0.21
N ALA A 265 -18.38 17.12 -1.04
CA ALA A 265 -19.41 17.95 -1.63
C ALA A 265 -20.77 17.60 -1.01
N ILE A 266 -21.59 18.63 -0.80
CA ILE A 266 -22.94 18.53 -0.26
C ILE A 266 -23.95 18.43 -1.41
#